data_82f5ba258db9e3aad18cfdd5bc313317
#
_entry.id   82f5ba258db9e3aad18cfdd5bc313317
#
_cell.length_a   1.000
_cell.length_b   1.000
_cell.length_c   1.000
_cell.angle_alpha   90.00
_cell.angle_beta   90.00
_cell.angle_gamma   90.00
#
_symmetry.space_group_name_H-M   'P 1'
#
loop_
_entity.id
_entity.type
_entity.pdbx_description
1 polymer ?
#
loop_
_entity_poly.entity_id
_entity_poly.type
_entity_poly.pdbx_seq_one_letter_code
_entity_poly.pdbx_strand_id
1 'polypeptide(L)'
;QVTEEKKIQPLQLEAALFSQHLLEERRLSPNTHRNYLQAIEAFGLWLSRDEPNDFQAESINPTHARGYLIEIQQTLARTTIRNHFSGLRTFFKFLLSRQVIQSNPFQNLTLPKLDKKLPLFLTEKQALALIAQTDSTGQDSPANSFLQRRDQMIILLLYGGGLRVSELVGLNYGAV
;
A
#
# COMPACT_ATOMS: atom_id res chain seq x y z
N GLN A 1 19.54 3.98 35.75
CA GLN A 1 19.15 3.36 34.47
C GLN A 1 17.67 3.06 34.58
N VAL A 2 16.84 3.95 34.02
CA VAL A 2 15.40 3.76 33.91
C VAL A 2 15.23 2.88 32.67
N THR A 3 14.81 1.65 32.88
CA THR A 3 14.37 0.74 31.82
C THR A 3 13.14 1.38 31.19
N GLU A 4 13.24 1.85 29.95
CA GLU A 4 12.07 2.23 29.16
C GLU A 4 11.23 0.97 28.99
N GLU A 5 10.17 0.85 29.77
CA GLU A 5 9.11 -0.13 29.53
C GLU A 5 8.55 0.16 28.14
N LYS A 6 8.85 -0.73 27.21
CA LYS A 6 8.35 -0.71 25.83
C LYS A 6 6.83 -0.76 25.91
N LYS A 7 6.15 0.39 25.83
CA LYS A 7 4.68 0.48 25.79
C LYS A 7 4.18 -0.48 24.71
N ILE A 8 3.54 -1.56 25.15
CA ILE A 8 2.91 -2.52 24.23
C ILE A 8 1.80 -1.75 23.53
N GLN A 9 1.90 -1.62 22.20
CA GLN A 9 0.87 -0.94 21.43
C GLN A 9 -0.37 -1.84 21.37
N PRO A 10 -1.58 -1.25 21.42
CA PRO A 10 -2.80 -2.00 21.23
C PRO A 10 -2.76 -2.83 19.95
N LEU A 11 -3.30 -4.04 19.98
CA LEU A 11 -3.39 -4.96 18.83
C LEU A 11 -2.05 -5.53 18.32
N GLN A 12 -0.94 -5.39 19.05
CA GLN A 12 0.38 -5.81 18.56
C GLN A 12 0.48 -7.34 18.40
N LEU A 13 -0.09 -8.10 19.35
CA LEU A 13 -0.11 -9.57 19.30
C LEU A 13 -0.97 -10.05 18.12
N GLU A 14 -2.17 -9.52 18.00
CA GLU A 14 -3.11 -9.84 16.93
C GLU A 14 -2.57 -9.45 15.56
N ALA A 15 -1.86 -8.33 15.45
CA ALA A 15 -1.21 -7.91 14.23
C ALA A 15 -0.08 -8.87 13.81
N ALA A 16 0.67 -9.42 14.76
CA ALA A 16 1.70 -10.43 14.49
C ALA A 16 1.09 -11.73 13.95
N LEU A 17 0.03 -12.23 14.57
CA LEU A 17 -0.72 -13.41 14.12
C LEU A 17 -1.34 -13.18 12.74
N PHE A 18 -1.89 -12.00 12.50
CA PHE A 18 -2.43 -11.62 11.19
C PHE A 18 -1.34 -11.53 10.13
N SER A 19 -0.17 -10.97 10.45
CA SER A 19 0.98 -10.93 9.56
C SER A 19 1.38 -12.33 9.07
N GLN A 20 1.47 -13.29 9.97
CA GLN A 20 1.75 -14.67 9.64
C GLN A 20 0.68 -15.28 8.73
N HIS A 21 -0.60 -15.10 9.05
CA HIS A 21 -1.72 -15.53 8.21
C HIS A 21 -1.66 -14.96 6.78
N LEU A 22 -1.33 -13.66 6.63
CA LEU A 22 -1.23 -13.04 5.30
C LEU A 22 -0.11 -13.64 4.45
N LEU A 23 1.01 -13.99 5.05
CA LEU A 23 2.18 -14.53 4.35
C LEU A 23 1.99 -16.02 4.01
N GLU A 24 1.56 -16.82 4.97
CA GLU A 24 1.53 -18.29 4.85
C GLU A 24 0.27 -18.78 4.12
N GLU A 25 -0.90 -18.27 4.50
CA GLU A 25 -2.18 -18.77 3.98
C GLU A 25 -2.67 -17.98 2.77
N ARG A 26 -2.52 -16.63 2.76
CA ARG A 26 -3.06 -15.76 1.72
C ARG A 26 -2.06 -15.44 0.61
N ARG A 27 -0.77 -15.64 0.82
CA ARG A 27 0.32 -15.37 -0.14
C ARG A 27 0.18 -14.00 -0.81
N LEU A 28 -0.15 -12.97 -0.02
CA LEU A 28 -0.32 -11.61 -0.54
C LEU A 28 1.02 -11.01 -0.96
N SER A 29 0.96 -10.04 -1.87
CA SER A 29 2.16 -9.30 -2.27
C SER A 29 2.79 -8.57 -1.06
N PRO A 30 4.13 -8.42 -1.04
CA PRO A 30 4.82 -7.70 0.05
C PRO A 30 4.28 -6.29 0.27
N ASN A 31 3.85 -5.60 -0.78
CA ASN A 31 3.26 -4.27 -0.70
C ASN A 31 1.90 -4.29 0.01
N THR A 32 1.04 -5.26 -0.30
CA THR A 32 -0.26 -5.39 0.36
C THR A 32 -0.09 -5.73 1.83
N HIS A 33 0.80 -6.66 2.15
CA HIS A 33 1.16 -7.04 3.51
C HIS A 33 1.61 -5.81 4.32
N ARG A 34 2.60 -5.07 3.82
CA ARG A 34 3.11 -3.85 4.46
C ARG A 34 2.01 -2.81 4.69
N ASN A 35 1.19 -2.53 3.67
CA ASN A 35 0.13 -1.54 3.76
C ASN A 35 -0.92 -1.92 4.81
N TYR A 36 -1.24 -3.20 4.95
CA TYR A 36 -2.20 -3.67 5.96
C TYR A 36 -1.64 -3.52 7.37
N LEU A 37 -0.39 -3.88 7.60
CA LEU A 37 0.24 -3.70 8.91
C LEU A 37 0.38 -2.23 9.29
N GLN A 38 0.76 -1.36 8.35
CA GLN A 38 0.79 0.10 8.59
C GLN A 38 -0.58 0.66 8.98
N ALA A 39 -1.67 0.16 8.35
CA ALA A 39 -3.01 0.59 8.71
C ALA A 39 -3.41 0.17 10.13
N ILE A 40 -3.04 -1.04 10.56
CA ILE A 40 -3.30 -1.56 11.91
C ILE A 40 -2.50 -0.77 12.93
N GLU A 41 -1.21 -0.54 12.68
CA GLU A 41 -0.33 0.25 13.54
C GLU A 41 -0.85 1.68 13.71
N ALA A 42 -1.20 2.35 12.61
CA ALA A 42 -1.75 3.71 12.65
C ALA A 42 -3.06 3.78 13.45
N PHE A 43 -3.94 2.78 13.32
CA PHE A 43 -5.17 2.69 14.10
C PHE A 43 -4.89 2.41 15.58
N GLY A 44 -3.95 1.52 15.90
CA GLY A 44 -3.52 1.24 17.27
C GLY A 44 -2.94 2.47 17.96
N LEU A 45 -2.08 3.24 17.27
CA LEU A 45 -1.55 4.51 17.76
C LEU A 45 -2.65 5.55 18.01
N TRP A 46 -3.65 5.60 17.14
CA TRP A 46 -4.79 6.49 17.34
C TRP A 46 -5.60 6.11 18.58
N LEU A 47 -5.88 4.83 18.79
CA LEU A 47 -6.58 4.34 20.00
C LEU A 47 -5.82 4.68 21.30
N SER A 48 -4.49 4.61 21.27
CA SER A 48 -3.64 4.87 22.46
C SER A 48 -3.59 6.33 22.90
N ARG A 49 -4.16 7.27 22.14
CA ARG A 49 -4.12 8.71 22.49
C ARG A 49 -5.02 9.04 23.67
N ASP A 50 -6.20 8.46 23.69
CA ASP A 50 -7.23 8.80 24.68
C ASP A 50 -7.19 7.86 25.90
N GLU A 51 -6.78 6.60 25.73
CA GLU A 51 -6.63 5.61 26.80
C GLU A 51 -5.34 4.81 26.62
N PRO A 52 -4.29 5.08 27.42
CA PRO A 52 -2.93 4.60 27.15
C PRO A 52 -2.70 3.09 27.32
N ASN A 53 -3.55 2.30 27.97
CA ASN A 53 -3.07 1.02 28.49
C ASN A 53 -3.90 -0.25 28.25
N ASP A 54 -5.13 -0.24 27.69
CA ASP A 54 -5.91 -1.49 27.70
C ASP A 54 -6.96 -1.67 26.60
N PHE A 55 -6.65 -1.24 25.37
CA PHE A 55 -7.54 -1.60 24.26
C PHE A 55 -7.33 -3.05 23.84
N GLN A 56 -8.22 -3.92 24.31
CA GLN A 56 -8.38 -5.26 23.77
C GLN A 56 -9.20 -5.22 22.49
N ALA A 57 -8.93 -6.14 21.56
CA ALA A 57 -9.61 -6.18 20.26
C ALA A 57 -11.15 -6.27 20.42
N GLU A 58 -11.63 -6.91 21.49
CA GLU A 58 -13.05 -7.10 21.82
C GLU A 58 -13.77 -5.79 22.17
N SER A 59 -13.04 -4.81 22.73
CA SER A 59 -13.61 -3.51 23.14
C SER A 59 -13.81 -2.57 21.96
N ILE A 60 -13.21 -2.86 20.80
CA ILE A 60 -13.27 -2.02 19.63
C ILE A 60 -14.64 -2.13 18.94
N ASN A 61 -15.32 -1.01 18.84
CA ASN A 61 -16.70 -0.92 18.35
C ASN A 61 -16.80 0.03 17.12
N PRO A 62 -17.96 0.09 16.44
CA PRO A 62 -18.15 0.96 15.28
C PRO A 62 -17.95 2.46 15.54
N THR A 63 -18.06 2.93 16.79
CA THR A 63 -17.80 4.33 17.15
C THR A 63 -16.32 4.66 17.02
N HIS A 64 -15.42 3.78 17.48
CA HIS A 64 -13.98 3.93 17.29
C HIS A 64 -13.62 3.97 15.80
N ALA A 65 -14.19 3.06 15.01
CA ALA A 65 -13.94 3.02 13.56
C ALA A 65 -14.41 4.30 12.84
N ARG A 66 -15.55 4.90 13.26
CA ARG A 66 -16.03 6.19 12.73
C ARG A 66 -15.15 7.36 13.18
N GLY A 67 -14.77 7.41 14.46
CA GLY A 67 -13.86 8.43 15.00
C GLY A 67 -12.54 8.48 14.24
N TYR A 68 -11.93 7.30 14.04
CA TYR A 68 -10.73 7.19 13.24
C TYR A 68 -10.92 7.68 11.80
N LEU A 69 -12.03 7.31 11.14
CA LEU A 69 -12.33 7.77 9.78
C LEU A 69 -12.42 9.29 9.71
N ILE A 70 -13.12 9.93 10.66
CA ILE A 70 -13.28 11.39 10.69
C ILE A 70 -11.92 12.07 10.80
N GLU A 71 -11.03 11.56 11.66
CA GLU A 71 -9.71 12.17 11.84
C GLU A 71 -8.82 12.03 10.60
N ILE A 72 -8.68 10.82 10.06
CA ILE A 72 -7.79 10.61 8.90
C ILE A 72 -8.29 11.26 7.61
N GLN A 73 -9.58 11.59 7.51
CA GLN A 73 -10.12 12.36 6.37
C GLN A 73 -9.57 13.78 6.29
N GLN A 74 -9.08 14.33 7.40
CA GLN A 74 -8.50 15.67 7.44
C GLN A 74 -7.06 15.71 6.90
N THR A 75 -6.35 14.57 6.96
CA THR A 75 -4.91 14.51 6.70
C THR A 75 -4.53 13.63 5.52
N LEU A 76 -5.31 12.59 5.22
CA LEU A 76 -4.98 11.59 4.22
C LEU A 76 -5.81 11.71 2.93
N ALA A 77 -5.18 11.39 1.81
CA ALA A 77 -5.87 11.26 0.51
C ALA A 77 -6.93 10.14 0.55
N ARG A 78 -8.03 10.33 -0.18
CA ARG A 78 -9.15 9.36 -0.26
C ARG A 78 -8.72 7.94 -0.65
N THR A 79 -7.72 7.82 -1.52
CA THR A 79 -7.14 6.52 -1.91
C THR A 79 -6.43 5.84 -0.75
N THR A 80 -5.66 6.60 0.04
CA THR A 80 -4.96 6.11 1.23
C THR A 80 -5.96 5.67 2.29
N ILE A 81 -7.01 6.46 2.55
CA ILE A 81 -8.11 6.11 3.46
C ILE A 81 -8.73 4.76 3.07
N ARG A 82 -9.04 4.56 1.79
CA ARG A 82 -9.63 3.29 1.31
C ARG A 82 -8.68 2.12 1.52
N ASN A 83 -7.38 2.31 1.29
CA ASN A 83 -6.38 1.27 1.52
C ASN A 83 -6.26 0.93 3.02
N HIS A 84 -6.24 1.93 3.91
CA HIS A 84 -6.26 1.73 5.35
C HIS A 84 -7.49 0.93 5.78
N PHE A 85 -8.68 1.33 5.35
CA PHE A 85 -9.92 0.64 5.70
C PHE A 85 -10.03 -0.76 5.09
N SER A 86 -9.43 -0.99 3.92
CA SER A 86 -9.33 -2.34 3.35
C SER A 86 -8.50 -3.26 4.24
N GLY A 87 -7.35 -2.76 4.72
CA GLY A 87 -6.48 -3.48 5.67
C GLY A 87 -7.21 -3.77 6.99
N LEU A 88 -7.80 -2.75 7.61
CA LEU A 88 -8.53 -2.87 8.87
C LEU A 88 -9.73 -3.82 8.76
N ARG A 89 -10.55 -3.71 7.68
CA ARG A 89 -11.64 -4.67 7.44
C ARG A 89 -11.16 -6.10 7.34
N THR A 90 -10.04 -6.32 6.66
CA THR A 90 -9.46 -7.66 6.50
C THR A 90 -8.91 -8.18 7.82
N PHE A 91 -8.26 -7.33 8.60
CA PHE A 91 -7.77 -7.65 9.94
C PHE A 91 -8.90 -8.04 10.90
N PHE A 92 -9.93 -7.21 11.01
CA PHE A 92 -11.07 -7.51 11.88
C PHE A 92 -11.91 -8.70 11.37
N LYS A 93 -11.91 -8.98 10.05
CA LYS A 93 -12.47 -10.21 9.52
C LYS A 93 -11.68 -11.45 9.97
N PHE A 94 -10.35 -11.35 10.01
CA PHE A 94 -9.48 -12.40 10.55
C PHE A 94 -9.75 -12.64 12.04
N LEU A 95 -9.84 -11.59 12.87
CA LEU A 95 -10.17 -11.71 14.29
C LEU A 95 -11.55 -12.34 14.51
N LEU A 96 -12.53 -11.98 13.69
CA LEU A 96 -13.86 -12.59 13.72
C LEU A 96 -13.82 -14.09 13.39
N SER A 97 -13.04 -14.50 12.39
CA SER A 97 -12.88 -15.92 12.03
C SER A 97 -12.17 -16.74 13.12
N ARG A 98 -11.36 -16.09 13.95
CA ARG A 98 -10.68 -16.69 15.11
C ARG A 98 -11.51 -16.60 16.40
N GLN A 99 -12.75 -16.08 16.32
CA GLN A 99 -13.66 -15.89 17.46
C GLN A 99 -13.11 -14.97 18.56
N VAL A 100 -12.13 -14.11 18.24
CA VAL A 100 -11.61 -13.10 19.16
C VAL A 100 -12.63 -11.99 19.36
N ILE A 101 -13.39 -11.65 18.32
CA ILE A 101 -14.46 -10.62 18.34
C ILE A 101 -15.78 -11.20 17.84
N GLN A 102 -16.90 -10.59 18.25
CA GLN A 102 -18.23 -11.04 17.83
C GLN A 102 -18.72 -10.37 16.53
N SER A 103 -18.19 -9.20 16.19
CA SER A 103 -18.58 -8.46 15.00
C SER A 103 -17.42 -7.62 14.47
N ASN A 104 -17.40 -7.36 13.16
CA ASN A 104 -16.37 -6.52 12.57
C ASN A 104 -16.81 -5.03 12.60
N PRO A 105 -16.14 -4.17 13.39
CA PRO A 105 -16.51 -2.77 13.55
C PRO A 105 -16.37 -1.93 12.28
N PHE A 106 -15.59 -2.39 11.30
CA PHE A 106 -15.34 -1.70 10.04
C PHE A 106 -16.25 -2.16 8.90
N GLN A 107 -17.10 -3.18 9.09
CA GLN A 107 -17.84 -3.84 8.00
C GLN A 107 -18.79 -2.88 7.28
N ASN A 108 -19.60 -2.12 8.02
CA ASN A 108 -20.72 -1.32 7.48
C ASN A 108 -20.37 0.18 7.33
N LEU A 109 -19.08 0.55 7.37
CA LEU A 109 -18.68 1.94 7.21
C LEU A 109 -18.69 2.35 5.74
N THR A 110 -19.37 3.44 5.45
CA THR A 110 -19.35 4.07 4.13
C THR A 110 -18.12 4.96 4.00
N LEU A 111 -17.26 4.65 3.04
CA LEU A 111 -16.07 5.45 2.75
C LEU A 111 -16.36 6.52 1.69
N PRO A 112 -15.60 7.65 1.71
CA PRO A 112 -15.69 8.67 0.69
C PRO A 112 -15.55 8.08 -0.72
N LYS A 113 -16.37 8.57 -1.65
CA LYS A 113 -16.25 8.19 -3.06
C LYS A 113 -14.93 8.70 -3.63
N LEU A 114 -14.27 7.86 -4.42
CA LEU A 114 -13.09 8.29 -5.18
C LEU A 114 -13.53 9.12 -6.39
N ASP A 115 -12.81 10.19 -6.65
CA ASP A 115 -12.93 10.91 -7.91
C ASP A 115 -12.42 10.01 -9.03
N LYS A 116 -13.27 9.71 -9.99
CA LYS A 116 -12.89 8.96 -11.20
C LYS A 116 -12.11 9.89 -12.13
N LYS A 117 -10.81 10.05 -11.88
CA LYS A 117 -9.94 10.70 -12.86
C LYS A 117 -9.69 9.72 -14.00
N LEU A 118 -9.94 10.16 -15.22
CA LEU A 118 -9.55 9.38 -16.39
C LEU A 118 -8.03 9.25 -16.42
N PRO A 119 -7.49 8.04 -16.69
CA PRO A 119 -6.06 7.87 -16.85
C PRO A 119 -5.55 8.77 -17.98
N LEU A 120 -4.43 9.45 -17.73
CA LEU A 120 -3.68 10.11 -18.80
C LEU A 120 -2.88 9.03 -19.53
N PHE A 121 -2.99 9.02 -20.84
CA PHE A 121 -2.25 8.11 -21.72
C PHE A 121 -1.40 8.91 -22.70
N LEU A 122 -0.28 8.33 -23.09
CA LEU A 122 0.55 8.87 -24.15
C LEU A 122 -0.06 8.48 -25.51
N THR A 123 -0.20 9.46 -26.39
CA THR A 123 -0.50 9.18 -27.79
C THR A 123 0.74 8.60 -28.48
N GLU A 124 0.54 7.88 -29.60
CA GLU A 124 1.64 7.34 -30.40
C GLU A 124 2.66 8.42 -30.79
N LYS A 125 2.18 9.59 -31.20
CA LYS A 125 3.04 10.74 -31.53
C LYS A 125 3.90 11.19 -30.36
N GLN A 126 3.35 11.20 -29.13
CA GLN A 126 4.09 11.57 -27.92
C GLN A 126 5.11 10.49 -27.55
N ALA A 127 4.76 9.20 -27.69
CA ALA A 127 5.68 8.11 -27.44
C ALA A 127 6.87 8.12 -28.40
N LEU A 128 6.60 8.32 -29.71
CA LEU A 128 7.66 8.46 -30.71
C LEU A 128 8.54 9.68 -30.46
N ALA A 129 7.96 10.81 -30.03
CA ALA A 129 8.73 12.01 -29.67
C ALA A 129 9.64 11.76 -28.45
N LEU A 130 9.20 11.00 -27.45
CA LEU A 130 10.04 10.61 -26.34
C LEU A 130 11.23 9.75 -26.77
N ILE A 131 11.02 8.79 -27.67
CA ILE A 131 12.10 7.96 -28.24
C ILE A 131 13.09 8.84 -28.99
N ALA A 132 12.62 9.78 -29.84
CA ALA A 132 13.49 10.68 -30.58
C ALA A 132 14.30 11.62 -29.67
N GLN A 133 13.76 12.04 -28.54
CA GLN A 133 14.49 12.88 -27.55
C GLN A 133 15.66 12.14 -26.92
N THR A 134 15.59 10.82 -26.77
CA THR A 134 16.72 10.04 -26.25
C THR A 134 17.94 10.03 -27.21
N ASP A 135 17.72 10.31 -28.51
CA ASP A 135 18.81 10.41 -29.52
C ASP A 135 19.54 11.76 -29.45
N SER A 136 18.94 12.80 -28.85
CA SER A 136 19.36 14.20 -29.00
C SER A 136 20.38 14.67 -27.94
N THR A 137 20.78 13.85 -26.98
CA THR A 137 21.74 14.20 -25.91
C THR A 137 23.18 14.09 -26.48
N GLY A 138 23.54 15.03 -27.33
CA GLY A 138 24.75 15.11 -28.15
C GLY A 138 26.07 15.20 -27.37
N GLN A 139 26.52 14.12 -26.81
CA GLN A 139 27.93 13.89 -26.52
C GLN A 139 28.29 12.46 -26.92
N ASP A 140 29.14 12.33 -27.94
CA ASP A 140 29.66 11.08 -28.51
C ASP A 140 30.57 10.32 -27.53
N SER A 141 30.05 9.94 -26.36
CA SER A 141 30.71 9.05 -25.43
C SER A 141 30.08 7.64 -25.52
N PRO A 142 30.89 6.56 -25.54
CA PRO A 142 30.35 5.19 -25.54
C PRO A 142 29.37 4.92 -24.39
N ALA A 143 29.61 5.53 -23.22
CA ALA A 143 28.72 5.43 -22.08
C ALA A 143 27.33 6.08 -22.34
N ASN A 144 27.30 7.26 -22.99
CA ASN A 144 26.07 7.94 -23.34
C ASN A 144 25.28 7.16 -24.39
N SER A 145 25.94 6.57 -25.38
CA SER A 145 25.30 5.71 -26.38
C SER A 145 24.63 4.48 -25.75
N PHE A 146 25.23 3.87 -24.73
CA PHE A 146 24.62 2.76 -24.00
C PHE A 146 23.38 3.20 -23.22
N LEU A 147 23.44 4.34 -22.51
CA LEU A 147 22.32 4.88 -21.75
C LEU A 147 21.14 5.23 -22.66
N GLN A 148 21.41 5.84 -23.82
CA GLN A 148 20.39 6.16 -24.82
C GLN A 148 19.66 4.91 -25.31
N ARG A 149 20.39 3.87 -25.70
CA ARG A 149 19.80 2.59 -26.17
C ARG A 149 19.00 1.91 -25.06
N ARG A 150 19.48 1.96 -23.82
CA ARG A 150 18.74 1.45 -22.66
C ARG A 150 17.42 2.18 -22.49
N ASP A 151 17.42 3.52 -22.53
CA ASP A 151 16.24 4.33 -22.31
C ASP A 151 15.22 4.17 -23.44
N GLN A 152 15.68 4.06 -24.70
CA GLN A 152 14.83 3.70 -25.83
C GLN A 152 14.17 2.32 -25.64
N MET A 153 14.94 1.31 -25.23
CA MET A 153 14.42 -0.02 -24.99
C MET A 153 13.39 -0.03 -23.85
N ILE A 154 13.63 0.72 -22.78
CA ILE A 154 12.67 0.89 -21.67
C ILE A 154 11.34 1.45 -22.21
N ILE A 155 11.37 2.53 -23.01
CA ILE A 155 10.15 3.13 -23.56
C ILE A 155 9.44 2.15 -24.51
N LEU A 156 10.17 1.46 -25.36
CA LEU A 156 9.60 0.46 -26.28
C LEU A 156 8.93 -0.69 -25.55
N LEU A 157 9.55 -1.21 -24.48
CA LEU A 157 8.98 -2.30 -23.68
C LEU A 157 7.76 -1.86 -22.86
N LEU A 158 7.78 -0.64 -22.30
CA LEU A 158 6.65 -0.11 -21.54
C LEU A 158 5.47 0.24 -22.45
N TYR A 159 5.71 0.95 -23.57
CA TYR A 159 4.65 1.41 -24.45
C TYR A 159 4.25 0.35 -25.48
N GLY A 160 5.20 -0.25 -26.19
CA GLY A 160 4.93 -1.25 -27.24
C GLY A 160 4.62 -2.63 -26.67
N GLY A 161 5.33 -3.07 -25.60
CA GLY A 161 5.10 -4.33 -24.92
C GLY A 161 4.00 -4.28 -23.86
N GLY A 162 3.57 -3.10 -23.44
CA GLY A 162 2.55 -2.92 -22.38
C GLY A 162 2.99 -3.43 -21.00
N LEU A 163 4.30 -3.55 -20.78
CA LEU A 163 4.83 -4.05 -19.51
C LEU A 163 4.63 -3.01 -18.40
N ARG A 164 4.35 -3.51 -17.18
CA ARG A 164 4.43 -2.66 -15.99
C ARG A 164 5.88 -2.43 -15.61
N VAL A 165 6.17 -1.30 -14.93
CA VAL A 165 7.54 -1.01 -14.45
C VAL A 165 8.14 -2.16 -13.62
N SER A 166 7.35 -2.80 -12.76
CA SER A 166 7.78 -3.94 -11.96
C SER A 166 8.11 -5.18 -12.79
N GLU A 167 7.40 -5.40 -13.89
CA GLU A 167 7.65 -6.50 -14.83
C GLU A 167 8.92 -6.22 -15.64
N LEU A 168 9.09 -4.97 -16.09
CA LEU A 168 10.31 -4.54 -16.77
C LEU A 168 11.57 -4.72 -15.91
N VAL A 169 11.51 -4.27 -14.64
CA VAL A 169 12.65 -4.41 -13.69
C VAL A 169 12.94 -5.87 -13.37
N GLY A 170 11.94 -6.75 -13.42
CA GLY A 170 12.07 -8.18 -13.19
C GLY A 170 12.51 -9.00 -14.43
N LEU A 171 12.68 -8.39 -15.61
CA LEU A 171 13.15 -9.08 -16.81
C LEU A 171 14.60 -9.56 -16.64
N ASN A 172 14.82 -10.83 -16.85
CA ASN A 172 16.15 -11.44 -16.88
C ASN A 172 16.50 -11.85 -18.31
N TYR A 173 17.78 -11.73 -18.67
CA TYR A 173 18.32 -12.08 -19.98
C TYR A 173 18.19 -13.59 -20.25
N GLY A 174 17.41 -14.30 -20.13
CA GLY A 174 17.20 -15.74 -20.38
C GLY A 174 15.74 -16.16 -20.25
N ALA A 175 14.87 -15.18 -20.01
CA ALA A 175 13.43 -15.38 -19.89
C ALA A 175 12.65 -14.96 -21.14
N VAL A 176 13.37 -14.63 -22.23
CA VAL A 176 12.82 -14.25 -23.54
C VAL A 176 13.06 -15.35 -24.54
#